data_82f0cfc57943169cb4ca3420280abe7f
#
_entry.id   82f0cfc57943169cb4ca3420280abe7f
#
_cell.length_a   1.000
_cell.length_b   1.000
_cell.length_c   1.000
_cell.angle_alpha   90.00
_cell.angle_beta   90.00
_cell.angle_gamma   90.00
#
_symmetry.space_group_name_H-M   'P 1'
#
loop_
_entity.id
_entity.type
_entity.pdbx_description
1 polymer ?
#
loop_
_entity_poly.entity_id
_entity_poly.type
_entity_poly.pdbx_seq_one_letter_code
_entity_poly.pdbx_strand_id
1 'polypeptide(L)'
;VNAATDGETFGHHHHLAEMGLAHLFTRALPGKGLAAVNYGWYLSRHQPTWEVELKAGDQEMGTSWSCSHGLGRWMEDCGCGAAKGHGRWRKPMRDALDFLRDALTALFIEHGSKVLKDAWLARDDYVSVMLDRGPESVERFMRAHLKVEPAPAVQDMVLRLMEMQKDCLLMYTSCGWFFSDISRIEAVQNLRYAARALDLAGRVTGA
;
A
#
# COMPACT_ATOMS: atom_id res chain seq x y z
N VAL A 1 -2.66 -22.12 15.84
CA VAL A 1 -3.62 -21.02 16.10
C VAL A 1 -2.94 -19.73 15.72
N ASN A 2 -3.58 -18.88 14.95
CA ASN A 2 -3.12 -17.52 14.69
C ASN A 2 -4.10 -16.51 15.26
N ALA A 3 -3.62 -15.29 15.54
CA ALA A 3 -4.43 -14.16 15.92
C ALA A 3 -3.89 -12.92 15.21
N ALA A 4 -4.79 -12.11 14.70
CA ALA A 4 -4.48 -10.81 14.12
C ALA A 4 -5.42 -9.77 14.76
N THR A 5 -4.88 -8.64 15.13
CA THR A 5 -5.63 -7.53 15.73
C THR A 5 -4.98 -6.21 15.36
N ASP A 6 -5.76 -5.14 15.39
CA ASP A 6 -5.24 -3.79 15.16
C ASP A 6 -4.20 -3.43 16.21
N GLY A 7 -3.13 -2.73 15.80
CA GLY A 7 -2.02 -2.37 16.68
C GLY A 7 -2.44 -1.49 17.86
N GLU A 8 -3.50 -0.71 17.68
CA GLU A 8 -4.05 0.18 18.69
C GLU A 8 -4.91 -0.53 19.75
N THR A 9 -5.26 -1.80 19.55
CA THR A 9 -6.15 -2.55 20.46
C THR A 9 -5.62 -2.56 21.89
N PHE A 10 -4.32 -2.85 22.06
CA PHE A 10 -3.70 -2.98 23.35
C PHE A 10 -3.00 -1.68 23.74
N GLY A 11 -3.57 -0.96 24.72
CA GLY A 11 -3.03 0.29 25.26
C GLY A 11 -3.80 1.54 24.80
N HIS A 12 -4.20 1.65 23.53
CA HIS A 12 -4.97 2.80 23.04
C HIS A 12 -6.49 2.56 23.20
N HIS A 13 -7.05 1.52 22.58
CA HIS A 13 -8.48 1.23 22.70
C HIS A 13 -8.84 0.57 24.03
N HIS A 14 -7.96 -0.26 24.57
CA HIS A 14 -8.12 -0.94 25.85
C HIS A 14 -6.94 -0.58 26.75
N HIS A 15 -7.16 0.43 27.60
CA HIS A 15 -6.15 0.93 28.51
C HIS A 15 -5.64 -0.18 29.46
N LEU A 16 -4.33 -0.27 29.66
CA LEU A 16 -3.62 -1.31 30.41
C LEU A 16 -3.69 -2.73 29.80
N ALA A 17 -4.33 -2.93 28.64
CA ALA A 17 -4.36 -4.24 27.99
C ALA A 17 -2.98 -4.68 27.47
N GLU A 18 -2.05 -3.75 27.23
CA GLU A 18 -0.65 -4.03 26.93
C GLU A 18 0.05 -4.80 28.05
N MET A 19 -0.33 -4.59 29.31
CA MET A 19 0.17 -5.36 30.45
C MET A 19 -0.31 -6.81 30.39
N GLY A 20 -1.58 -7.02 29.99
CA GLY A 20 -2.13 -8.37 29.75
C GLY A 20 -1.41 -9.08 28.62
N LEU A 21 -1.11 -8.36 27.53
CA LEU A 21 -0.35 -8.88 26.40
C LEU A 21 1.08 -9.26 26.81
N ALA A 22 1.75 -8.39 27.59
CA ALA A 22 3.08 -8.68 28.15
C ALA A 22 3.05 -9.94 29.05
N HIS A 23 2.06 -10.07 29.93
CA HIS A 23 1.88 -11.26 30.76
C HIS A 23 1.66 -12.52 29.91
N LEU A 24 0.81 -12.41 28.87
CA LEU A 24 0.54 -13.53 27.95
C LEU A 24 1.84 -14.05 27.35
N PHE A 25 2.67 -13.19 26.77
CA PHE A 25 3.91 -13.60 26.11
C PHE A 25 5.01 -14.06 27.05
N THR A 26 5.12 -13.42 28.23
CA THR A 26 6.25 -13.68 29.14
C THR A 26 5.96 -14.79 30.17
N ARG A 27 4.70 -15.10 30.44
CA ARG A 27 4.28 -16.04 31.49
C ARG A 27 3.30 -17.10 31.04
N ALA A 28 2.14 -16.68 30.49
CA ALA A 28 1.04 -17.61 30.26
C ALA A 28 1.34 -18.62 29.14
N LEU A 29 1.89 -18.17 28.01
CA LEU A 29 2.26 -19.05 26.89
C LEU A 29 3.43 -19.98 27.26
N PRO A 30 4.57 -19.50 27.82
CA PRO A 30 5.65 -20.39 28.27
C PRO A 30 5.20 -21.37 29.33
N GLY A 31 4.35 -20.96 30.29
CA GLY A 31 3.81 -21.85 31.32
C GLY A 31 2.95 -22.99 30.79
N LYS A 32 2.47 -22.89 29.54
CA LYS A 32 1.73 -23.95 28.84
C LYS A 32 2.55 -24.68 27.75
N GLY A 33 3.85 -24.42 27.70
CA GLY A 33 4.72 -24.99 26.65
C GLY A 33 4.47 -24.42 25.25
N LEU A 34 3.81 -23.24 25.16
CA LEU A 34 3.52 -22.57 23.90
C LEU A 34 4.52 -21.43 23.65
N ALA A 35 4.88 -21.22 22.39
CA ALA A 35 5.70 -20.12 21.95
C ALA A 35 4.92 -19.23 20.98
N ALA A 36 4.98 -17.92 21.18
CA ALA A 36 4.52 -16.96 20.19
C ALA A 36 5.61 -16.75 19.14
N VAL A 37 5.22 -16.81 17.87
CA VAL A 37 6.12 -16.63 16.74
C VAL A 37 5.44 -15.74 15.69
N ASN A 38 6.20 -15.09 14.83
CA ASN A 38 5.66 -14.37 13.69
C ASN A 38 5.45 -15.32 12.49
N TYR A 39 4.74 -14.83 11.48
CA TYR A 39 4.45 -15.63 10.27
C TYR A 39 5.72 -16.01 9.50
N GLY A 40 6.70 -15.13 9.42
CA GLY A 40 7.98 -15.43 8.74
C GLY A 40 8.70 -16.60 9.37
N TRP A 41 8.80 -16.65 10.70
CA TRP A 41 9.39 -17.78 11.42
C TRP A 41 8.60 -19.07 11.19
N TYR A 42 7.27 -18.99 11.22
CA TYR A 42 6.42 -20.16 10.97
C TYR A 42 6.60 -20.69 9.55
N LEU A 43 6.51 -19.81 8.55
CA LEU A 43 6.63 -20.16 7.13
C LEU A 43 8.02 -20.68 6.75
N SER A 44 9.08 -20.23 7.43
CA SER A 44 10.43 -20.77 7.21
C SER A 44 10.57 -22.26 7.58
N ARG A 45 9.62 -22.80 8.35
CA ARG A 45 9.59 -24.20 8.81
C ARG A 45 8.43 -25.01 8.26
N HIS A 46 7.40 -24.34 7.76
CA HIS A 46 6.17 -24.96 7.28
C HIS A 46 5.80 -24.34 5.93
N GLN A 47 6.15 -25.03 4.86
CA GLN A 47 5.81 -24.56 3.52
C GLN A 47 4.28 -24.53 3.34
N PRO A 48 3.72 -23.47 2.77
CA PRO A 48 2.30 -23.42 2.43
C PRO A 48 1.95 -24.52 1.42
N THR A 49 0.86 -25.21 1.67
CA THR A 49 0.35 -26.30 0.79
C THR A 49 -1.06 -26.00 0.27
N TRP A 50 -1.63 -24.87 0.65
CA TRP A 50 -2.95 -24.43 0.27
C TRP A 50 -2.90 -23.07 -0.40
N GLU A 51 -3.65 -22.90 -1.46
CA GLU A 51 -4.00 -21.61 -2.02
C GLU A 51 -5.33 -21.14 -1.45
N VAL A 52 -5.52 -19.82 -1.41
CA VAL A 52 -6.78 -19.20 -1.00
C VAL A 52 -7.29 -18.32 -2.13
N GLU A 53 -8.61 -18.35 -2.33
CA GLU A 53 -9.29 -17.40 -3.20
C GLU A 53 -9.85 -16.26 -2.35
N LEU A 54 -9.68 -15.02 -2.84
CA LEU A 54 -10.28 -13.86 -2.20
C LEU A 54 -11.77 -13.84 -2.52
N LYS A 55 -12.60 -13.54 -1.49
CA LYS A 55 -14.03 -13.35 -1.71
C LYS A 55 -14.26 -12.13 -2.59
N ALA A 56 -14.93 -12.33 -3.70
CA ALA A 56 -15.26 -11.24 -4.62
C ALA A 56 -16.22 -10.20 -4.01
N GLY A 57 -17.03 -10.62 -3.02
CA GLY A 57 -18.04 -9.75 -2.42
C GLY A 57 -19.23 -9.49 -3.35
N ASP A 58 -20.14 -8.66 -2.91
CA ASP A 58 -21.29 -8.25 -3.73
C ASP A 58 -20.80 -7.44 -4.93
N GLN A 59 -21.31 -7.76 -6.12
CA GLN A 59 -20.95 -7.11 -7.40
C GLN A 59 -19.44 -7.20 -7.74
N GLU A 60 -18.73 -8.19 -7.21
CA GLU A 60 -17.29 -8.38 -7.42
C GLU A 60 -16.40 -7.19 -6.94
N MET A 61 -16.96 -6.37 -6.06
CA MET A 61 -16.30 -5.16 -5.54
C MET A 61 -15.31 -5.44 -4.41
N GLY A 62 -15.17 -6.70 -3.99
CA GLY A 62 -14.35 -7.08 -2.85
C GLY A 62 -15.11 -7.07 -1.53
N THR A 63 -14.43 -7.50 -0.48
CA THR A 63 -14.96 -7.53 0.90
C THR A 63 -14.03 -6.82 1.86
N SER A 64 -14.57 -6.34 2.98
CA SER A 64 -13.78 -5.86 4.11
C SER A 64 -14.44 -6.26 5.42
N TRP A 65 -13.64 -6.38 6.48
CA TRP A 65 -14.14 -6.70 7.82
C TRP A 65 -14.70 -5.49 8.57
N SER A 66 -14.36 -4.28 8.12
CA SER A 66 -14.70 -3.02 8.81
C SER A 66 -15.83 -2.24 8.13
N CYS A 67 -16.40 -2.76 7.05
CA CYS A 67 -17.53 -2.15 6.37
C CYS A 67 -18.49 -3.23 5.86
N SER A 68 -19.75 -3.20 6.32
CA SER A 68 -20.79 -4.13 5.87
C SER A 68 -21.19 -3.96 4.39
N HIS A 69 -20.80 -2.85 3.77
CA HIS A 69 -21.03 -2.55 2.35
C HIS A 69 -19.80 -2.91 1.49
N GLY A 70 -19.05 -3.95 1.87
CA GLY A 70 -17.84 -4.34 1.14
C GLY A 70 -16.76 -3.25 1.19
N LEU A 71 -16.42 -2.69 0.05
CA LEU A 71 -15.44 -1.59 -0.07
C LEU A 71 -16.07 -0.19 -0.11
N GLY A 72 -17.38 -0.06 0.18
CA GLY A 72 -18.09 1.22 0.06
C GLY A 72 -17.43 2.38 0.80
N ARG A 73 -16.89 2.15 2.01
CA ARG A 73 -16.18 3.18 2.77
C ARG A 73 -15.01 3.82 2.03
N TRP A 74 -14.33 3.06 1.17
CA TRP A 74 -13.17 3.50 0.40
C TRP A 74 -13.52 4.04 -0.98
N MET A 75 -14.82 4.12 -1.29
CA MET A 75 -15.33 4.57 -2.56
C MET A 75 -16.28 5.77 -2.42
N GLU A 76 -17.10 5.79 -1.34
CA GLU A 76 -18.18 6.76 -1.21
C GLU A 76 -18.61 6.95 0.25
N ASP A 77 -19.65 7.75 0.48
CA ASP A 77 -20.34 7.85 1.77
C ASP A 77 -21.30 6.66 1.93
N CYS A 78 -20.78 5.52 2.34
CA CYS A 78 -21.56 4.30 2.55
C CYS A 78 -22.47 4.33 3.80
N GLY A 79 -22.45 5.40 4.58
CA GLY A 79 -23.21 5.51 5.83
C GLY A 79 -22.60 4.77 7.04
N CYS A 80 -21.47 4.07 6.88
CA CYS A 80 -20.76 3.38 7.96
C CYS A 80 -19.90 4.33 8.80
N GLY A 81 -20.43 5.43 9.28
CA GLY A 81 -19.70 6.42 10.08
C GLY A 81 -20.50 6.86 11.28
N ALA A 82 -19.81 7.44 12.27
CA ALA A 82 -20.45 7.94 13.50
C ALA A 82 -21.40 9.15 13.23
N ALA A 83 -21.26 9.81 12.10
CA ALA A 83 -22.10 10.95 11.72
C ALA A 83 -22.52 10.87 10.24
N LYS A 84 -23.83 10.90 9.99
CA LYS A 84 -24.37 10.91 8.62
C LYS A 84 -23.86 12.14 7.84
N GLY A 85 -23.42 11.90 6.59
CA GLY A 85 -22.99 12.94 5.66
C GLY A 85 -21.56 13.43 5.82
N HIS A 86 -20.85 13.02 6.85
CA HIS A 86 -19.42 13.36 7.02
C HIS A 86 -18.50 12.59 6.06
N GLY A 87 -18.99 11.55 5.39
CA GLY A 87 -18.26 10.79 4.39
C GLY A 87 -18.37 11.28 2.94
N ARG A 88 -19.11 12.36 2.68
CA ARG A 88 -19.42 12.85 1.31
C ARG A 88 -18.18 13.22 0.50
N TRP A 89 -17.09 13.59 1.15
CA TRP A 89 -15.81 13.90 0.51
C TRP A 89 -15.11 12.67 -0.11
N ARG A 90 -15.48 11.46 0.34
CA ARG A 90 -14.80 10.21 -0.09
C ARG A 90 -14.90 9.97 -1.58
N LYS A 91 -16.12 10.09 -2.13
CA LYS A 91 -16.31 9.89 -3.57
C LYS A 91 -15.59 10.94 -4.43
N PRO A 92 -15.72 12.25 -4.20
CA PRO A 92 -14.94 13.25 -4.92
C PRO A 92 -13.42 13.03 -4.84
N MET A 93 -12.89 12.67 -3.66
CA MET A 93 -11.48 12.35 -3.50
C MET A 93 -11.11 11.10 -4.31
N ARG A 94 -11.93 10.05 -4.27
CA ARG A 94 -11.71 8.83 -5.04
C ARG A 94 -11.69 9.12 -6.54
N ASP A 95 -12.68 9.83 -7.04
CA ASP A 95 -12.79 10.18 -8.46
C ASP A 95 -11.59 11.01 -8.93
N ALA A 96 -11.13 11.97 -8.10
CA ALA A 96 -9.95 12.78 -8.41
C ALA A 96 -8.65 11.93 -8.45
N LEU A 97 -8.48 11.01 -7.50
CA LEU A 97 -7.31 10.14 -7.48
C LEU A 97 -7.35 9.11 -8.60
N ASP A 98 -8.52 8.59 -8.97
CA ASP A 98 -8.68 7.69 -10.12
C ASP A 98 -8.33 8.40 -11.44
N PHE A 99 -8.79 9.63 -11.64
CA PHE A 99 -8.39 10.46 -12.77
C PHE A 99 -6.88 10.68 -12.82
N LEU A 100 -6.28 11.03 -11.68
CA LEU A 100 -4.84 11.24 -11.58
C LEU A 100 -4.06 9.95 -11.88
N ARG A 101 -4.47 8.81 -11.31
CA ARG A 101 -3.86 7.51 -11.58
C ARG A 101 -3.84 7.19 -13.07
N ASP A 102 -4.97 7.39 -13.75
CA ASP A 102 -5.10 7.06 -15.17
C ASP A 102 -4.21 7.96 -16.03
N ALA A 103 -4.13 9.25 -15.73
CA ALA A 103 -3.23 10.18 -16.40
C ALA A 103 -1.75 9.82 -16.18
N LEU A 104 -1.36 9.52 -14.94
CA LEU A 104 0.01 9.11 -14.62
C LEU A 104 0.37 7.73 -15.17
N THR A 105 -0.61 6.85 -15.32
CA THR A 105 -0.43 5.55 -15.98
C THR A 105 -0.12 5.73 -17.46
N ALA A 106 -0.83 6.61 -18.15
CA ALA A 106 -0.56 6.93 -19.55
C ALA A 106 0.86 7.49 -19.74
N LEU A 107 1.27 8.44 -18.88
CA LEU A 107 2.61 9.00 -18.87
C LEU A 107 3.68 7.92 -18.58
N PHE A 108 3.42 7.06 -17.60
CA PHE A 108 4.32 5.95 -17.26
C PHE A 108 4.57 5.03 -18.46
N ILE A 109 3.52 4.63 -19.17
CA ILE A 109 3.62 3.79 -20.37
C ILE A 109 4.37 4.54 -21.46
N GLU A 110 4.02 5.82 -21.71
CA GLU A 110 4.65 6.61 -22.76
C GLU A 110 6.16 6.73 -22.59
N HIS A 111 6.62 7.07 -21.38
CA HIS A 111 8.05 7.27 -21.11
C HIS A 111 8.76 5.95 -20.80
N GLY A 112 8.15 5.07 -20.03
CA GLY A 112 8.73 3.78 -19.63
C GLY A 112 8.98 2.88 -20.84
N SER A 113 8.01 2.78 -21.76
CA SER A 113 8.16 1.94 -22.95
C SER A 113 9.29 2.38 -23.90
N LYS A 114 9.80 3.61 -23.78
CA LYS A 114 10.95 4.07 -24.57
C LYS A 114 12.28 3.46 -24.09
N VAL A 115 12.40 3.14 -22.81
CA VAL A 115 13.68 2.77 -22.17
C VAL A 115 13.65 1.41 -21.46
N LEU A 116 12.48 0.90 -21.09
CA LEU A 116 12.31 -0.39 -20.42
C LEU A 116 11.92 -1.48 -21.42
N LYS A 117 12.36 -2.72 -21.15
CA LYS A 117 11.96 -3.92 -21.89
C LYS A 117 10.47 -4.19 -21.73
N ASP A 118 10.00 -4.13 -20.50
CA ASP A 118 8.61 -4.23 -20.10
C ASP A 118 8.41 -3.27 -18.90
N ALA A 119 7.58 -2.24 -19.09
CA ALA A 119 7.37 -1.22 -18.08
C ALA A 119 6.61 -1.75 -16.85
N TRP A 120 5.63 -2.64 -17.06
CA TRP A 120 4.84 -3.21 -15.97
C TRP A 120 5.63 -4.23 -15.16
N LEU A 121 6.38 -5.10 -15.81
CA LEU A 121 7.27 -6.02 -15.12
C LEU A 121 8.32 -5.26 -14.29
N ALA A 122 8.89 -4.18 -14.86
CA ALA A 122 9.84 -3.33 -14.11
C ALA A 122 9.18 -2.69 -12.89
N ARG A 123 7.93 -2.19 -13.01
CA ARG A 123 7.18 -1.67 -11.86
C ARG A 123 7.01 -2.71 -10.77
N ASP A 124 6.61 -3.91 -11.13
CA ASP A 124 6.34 -4.98 -10.17
C ASP A 124 7.63 -5.47 -9.49
N ASP A 125 8.73 -5.55 -10.22
CA ASP A 125 10.05 -5.93 -9.68
C ASP A 125 10.74 -4.80 -8.89
N TYR A 126 10.24 -3.55 -8.98
CA TYR A 126 10.81 -2.41 -8.24
C TYR A 126 10.75 -2.59 -6.72
N VAL A 127 9.94 -3.50 -6.23
CA VAL A 127 9.92 -3.88 -4.82
C VAL A 127 11.31 -4.28 -4.31
N SER A 128 12.14 -4.90 -5.14
CA SER A 128 13.51 -5.27 -4.79
C SER A 128 14.38 -4.05 -4.44
N VAL A 129 14.23 -2.95 -5.20
CA VAL A 129 14.89 -1.67 -4.93
C VAL A 129 14.29 -0.96 -3.72
N MET A 130 12.99 -1.10 -3.50
CA MET A 130 12.34 -0.54 -2.30
C MET A 130 12.85 -1.18 -1.01
N LEU A 131 13.12 -2.48 -1.03
CA LEU A 131 13.63 -3.24 0.11
C LEU A 131 15.13 -3.02 0.34
N ASP A 132 15.89 -2.81 -0.72
CA ASP A 132 17.32 -2.52 -0.67
C ASP A 132 17.66 -1.41 -1.67
N ARG A 133 17.85 -0.17 -1.17
CA ARG A 133 18.17 1.02 -1.96
C ARG A 133 19.67 1.19 -2.22
N GLY A 134 20.47 0.18 -1.92
CA GLY A 134 21.91 0.19 -2.19
C GLY A 134 22.24 0.27 -3.68
N PRO A 135 23.42 0.83 -4.02
CA PRO A 135 23.82 0.99 -5.42
C PRO A 135 23.80 -0.30 -6.22
N GLU A 136 24.20 -1.40 -5.62
CA GLU A 136 24.22 -2.72 -6.27
C GLU A 136 22.82 -3.25 -6.62
N SER A 137 21.83 -2.98 -5.75
CA SER A 137 20.45 -3.36 -6.00
C SER A 137 19.86 -2.54 -7.16
N VAL A 138 20.10 -1.23 -7.17
CA VAL A 138 19.68 -0.34 -8.26
C VAL A 138 20.34 -0.75 -9.58
N GLU A 139 21.64 -1.03 -9.58
CA GLU A 139 22.36 -1.45 -10.78
C GLU A 139 21.81 -2.78 -11.32
N ARG A 140 21.55 -3.75 -10.44
CA ARG A 140 20.96 -5.04 -10.80
C ARG A 140 19.57 -4.86 -11.42
N PHE A 141 18.73 -4.00 -10.85
CA PHE A 141 17.43 -3.65 -11.40
C PHE A 141 17.56 -3.00 -12.79
N MET A 142 18.43 -2.00 -12.95
CA MET A 142 18.64 -1.35 -14.25
C MET A 142 19.10 -2.32 -15.32
N ARG A 143 20.04 -3.20 -15.01
CA ARG A 143 20.54 -4.24 -15.93
C ARG A 143 19.46 -5.22 -16.36
N ALA A 144 18.56 -5.57 -15.46
CA ALA A 144 17.46 -6.48 -15.75
C ALA A 144 16.43 -5.85 -16.68
N HIS A 145 16.07 -4.60 -16.46
CA HIS A 145 14.89 -3.98 -17.07
C HIS A 145 15.17 -2.97 -18.19
N LEU A 146 16.35 -2.33 -18.23
CA LEU A 146 16.66 -1.40 -19.32
C LEU A 146 16.87 -2.14 -20.64
N LYS A 147 16.37 -1.57 -21.73
CA LYS A 147 16.65 -1.97 -23.12
C LYS A 147 17.59 -1.02 -23.84
N VAL A 148 18.02 0.05 -23.15
CA VAL A 148 18.96 1.07 -23.62
C VAL A 148 20.14 1.14 -22.67
N GLU A 149 21.24 1.81 -23.10
CA GLU A 149 22.39 2.01 -22.25
C GLU A 149 22.03 2.79 -20.96
N PRO A 150 22.54 2.37 -19.78
CA PRO A 150 22.19 2.92 -18.49
C PRO A 150 22.86 4.27 -18.20
N ALA A 151 22.69 5.26 -19.10
CA ALA A 151 23.19 6.62 -18.87
C ALA A 151 22.55 7.22 -17.58
N PRO A 152 23.25 8.08 -16.82
CA PRO A 152 22.76 8.64 -15.57
C PRO A 152 21.37 9.30 -15.68
N ALA A 153 21.12 10.03 -16.79
CA ALA A 153 19.82 10.67 -17.03
C ALA A 153 18.69 9.63 -17.25
N VAL A 154 19.00 8.50 -17.90
CA VAL A 154 18.02 7.40 -18.09
C VAL A 154 17.72 6.73 -16.77
N GLN A 155 18.73 6.46 -15.96
CA GLN A 155 18.54 5.85 -14.62
C GLN A 155 17.70 6.76 -13.72
N ASP A 156 17.99 8.05 -13.66
CA ASP A 156 17.22 9.02 -12.88
C ASP A 156 15.76 9.09 -13.34
N MET A 157 15.52 9.15 -14.66
CA MET A 157 14.16 9.12 -15.21
C MET A 157 13.41 7.84 -14.85
N VAL A 158 14.04 6.67 -14.95
CA VAL A 158 13.42 5.38 -14.60
C VAL A 158 13.09 5.33 -13.11
N LEU A 159 14.00 5.74 -12.23
CA LEU A 159 13.73 5.77 -10.79
C LEU A 159 12.57 6.71 -10.47
N ARG A 160 12.48 7.87 -11.11
CA ARG A 160 11.33 8.79 -10.95
C ARG A 160 10.02 8.16 -11.40
N LEU A 161 10.02 7.44 -12.53
CA LEU A 161 8.85 6.71 -13.02
C LEU A 161 8.41 5.63 -12.04
N MET A 162 9.34 4.86 -11.45
CA MET A 162 9.05 3.84 -10.45
C MET A 162 8.50 4.46 -9.16
N GLU A 163 9.14 5.50 -8.63
CA GLU A 163 8.66 6.20 -7.44
C GLU A 163 7.28 6.86 -7.67
N MET A 164 7.04 7.41 -8.87
CA MET A 164 5.74 7.94 -9.26
C MET A 164 4.66 6.84 -9.19
N GLN A 165 4.92 5.67 -9.77
CA GLN A 165 3.98 4.53 -9.72
C GLN A 165 3.78 4.02 -8.29
N LYS A 166 4.82 3.97 -7.48
CA LYS A 166 4.69 3.64 -6.05
C LYS A 166 3.76 4.62 -5.33
N ASP A 167 3.94 5.91 -5.55
CA ASP A 167 3.09 6.93 -4.91
C ASP A 167 1.64 6.90 -5.45
N CYS A 168 1.43 6.51 -6.72
CA CYS A 168 0.10 6.20 -7.27
C CYS A 168 -0.61 5.04 -6.53
N LEU A 169 0.13 4.07 -6.02
CA LEU A 169 -0.44 3.02 -5.17
C LEU A 169 -0.66 3.51 -3.73
N LEU A 170 0.30 4.23 -3.16
CA LEU A 170 0.23 4.74 -1.79
C LEU A 170 -0.87 5.77 -1.57
N MET A 171 -1.26 6.55 -2.58
CA MET A 171 -2.37 7.51 -2.47
C MET A 171 -3.72 6.83 -2.22
N TYR A 172 -3.81 5.50 -2.33
CA TYR A 172 -4.97 4.69 -1.98
C TYR A 172 -4.84 3.98 -0.64
N THR A 173 -3.91 4.37 0.21
CA THR A 173 -3.77 3.80 1.55
C THR A 173 -5.09 3.89 2.31
N SER A 174 -5.60 2.76 2.77
CA SER A 174 -6.97 2.58 3.27
C SER A 174 -7.32 3.49 4.44
N CYS A 175 -6.36 3.78 5.33
CA CYS A 175 -6.54 4.69 6.45
C CYS A 175 -7.01 6.09 6.03
N GLY A 176 -6.68 6.54 4.82
CA GLY A 176 -7.12 7.84 4.29
C GLY A 176 -8.63 7.98 4.16
N TRP A 177 -9.37 6.89 3.98
CA TRP A 177 -10.84 6.88 3.90
C TRP A 177 -11.54 6.41 5.17
N PHE A 178 -10.79 5.94 6.17
CA PHE A 178 -11.39 5.29 7.34
C PHE A 178 -12.16 6.27 8.22
N PHE A 179 -11.59 7.42 8.51
CA PHE A 179 -12.18 8.42 9.39
C PHE A 179 -13.20 9.31 8.67
N SER A 180 -13.99 10.06 9.44
CA SER A 180 -15.08 10.87 8.88
C SER A 180 -14.66 12.26 8.39
N ASP A 181 -13.44 12.72 8.75
CA ASP A 181 -12.95 14.05 8.45
C ASP A 181 -11.74 14.00 7.50
N ILE A 182 -11.84 14.68 6.35
CA ILE A 182 -10.79 14.77 5.35
C ILE A 182 -9.54 15.55 5.85
N SER A 183 -9.71 16.41 6.85
CA SER A 183 -8.59 17.18 7.41
C SER A 183 -7.64 16.36 8.28
N ARG A 184 -8.00 15.12 8.59
CA ARG A 184 -7.15 14.24 9.37
C ARG A 184 -5.87 13.88 8.63
N ILE A 185 -4.83 13.58 9.43
CA ILE A 185 -3.49 13.27 8.93
C ILE A 185 -3.49 12.13 7.91
N GLU A 186 -4.39 11.16 8.06
CA GLU A 186 -4.47 9.98 7.20
C GLU A 186 -4.93 10.34 5.79
N ALA A 187 -5.99 11.14 5.64
CA ALA A 187 -6.46 11.61 4.35
C ALA A 187 -5.47 12.62 3.73
N VAL A 188 -4.92 13.53 4.54
CA VAL A 188 -3.88 14.47 4.11
C VAL A 188 -2.64 13.72 3.60
N GLN A 189 -2.28 12.59 4.20
CA GLN A 189 -1.14 11.78 3.74
C GLN A 189 -1.40 11.20 2.34
N ASN A 190 -2.61 10.74 2.04
CA ASN A 190 -2.96 10.26 0.70
C ASN A 190 -2.83 11.39 -0.34
N LEU A 191 -3.28 12.60 0.00
CA LEU A 191 -3.11 13.77 -0.88
C LEU A 191 -1.63 14.15 -1.06
N ARG A 192 -0.78 13.95 -0.05
CA ARG A 192 0.67 14.17 -0.18
C ARG A 192 1.33 13.16 -1.12
N TYR A 193 0.90 11.89 -1.10
CA TYR A 193 1.36 10.92 -2.09
C TYR A 193 0.94 11.31 -3.50
N ALA A 194 -0.31 11.74 -3.69
CA ALA A 194 -0.79 12.23 -4.98
C ALA A 194 0.03 13.46 -5.46
N ALA A 195 0.27 14.42 -4.59
CA ALA A 195 1.08 15.61 -4.93
C ALA A 195 2.52 15.23 -5.28
N ARG A 196 3.13 14.27 -4.57
CA ARG A 196 4.47 13.79 -4.90
C ARG A 196 4.50 13.07 -6.24
N ALA A 197 3.49 12.24 -6.55
CA ALA A 197 3.39 11.59 -7.85
C ALA A 197 3.33 12.62 -8.99
N LEU A 198 2.58 13.72 -8.81
CA LEU A 198 2.53 14.86 -9.75
C LEU A 198 3.89 15.57 -9.91
N ASP A 199 4.59 15.86 -8.80
CA ASP A 199 5.93 16.46 -8.85
C ASP A 199 6.91 15.58 -9.64
N LEU A 200 6.88 14.26 -9.39
CA LEU A 200 7.72 13.31 -10.13
C LEU A 200 7.37 13.26 -11.62
N ALA A 201 6.09 13.33 -11.96
CA ALA A 201 5.64 13.41 -13.36
C ALA A 201 6.16 14.69 -14.04
N GLY A 202 6.05 15.84 -13.39
CA GLY A 202 6.60 17.10 -13.88
C GLY A 202 8.10 17.01 -14.15
N ARG A 203 8.86 16.40 -13.25
CA ARG A 203 10.32 16.18 -13.44
C ARG A 203 10.66 15.21 -14.56
N VAL A 204 9.79 14.26 -14.90
CA VAL A 204 9.97 13.36 -16.04
C VAL A 204 9.68 14.07 -17.36
N THR A 205 8.65 14.92 -17.38
CA THR A 205 8.22 15.64 -18.60
C THR A 205 8.96 16.95 -18.83
N GLY A 206 9.65 17.49 -17.82
CA GLY A 206 10.28 18.81 -17.87
C GLY A 206 9.30 19.96 -17.72
N ALA A 207 8.12 19.70 -17.12
CA ALA A 207 7.06 20.68 -16.89
C ALA A 207 7.17 21.32 -15.49
#